data_2014550d1f1d78036c851bf3e7944592
#
_entry.id   2014550d1f1d78036c851bf3e7944592
#
_cell.length_a   1.000
_cell.length_b   1.000
_cell.length_c   1.000
_cell.angle_alpha   90.00
_cell.angle_beta   90.00
_cell.angle_gamma   90.00
#
_symmetry.space_group_name_H-M   'P 1'
#
loop_
_entity.id
_entity.type
_entity.pdbx_description
1 polymer ?
#
loop_
_entity_poly.entity_id
_entity_poly.type
_entity_poly.pdbx_seq_one_letter_code
_entity_poly.pdbx_strand_id
1 'polypeptide(L)'
;MSASVNGNSKDTNPNKCEKIMKQVEYYFGDINLPRDKFIQEEMKKDNGWIPLSTMLKFNRLAALTQDIENITASLKDSHLIEISDDNLKIRRNPEVPMPENTLEYWQEIKRRTVYLKGFPLEATLDEISEFVGKFGVVENILMRKTKVGKDTPRMFKGSIFVTFKDKDQAKRLADIKDLKFRDEFQLVNKMQDAYWADKHAERVKQKDLKKQMKKTQIEQQNKAHFKKGVVLKICGMKNEDVNHVALIAKLKTFFEPFGKPAYVNIEGNE
;
A
#
# COMPACT_ATOMS: atom_id res chain seq x y z
N MET A 1 -18.43 41.26 43.01
CA MET A 1 -18.02 39.93 42.47
C MET A 1 -18.05 40.03 40.96
N SER A 2 -16.87 40.25 40.35
CA SER A 2 -16.74 40.47 38.94
C SER A 2 -16.51 39.13 38.26
N ALA A 3 -17.44 38.71 37.44
CA ALA A 3 -17.27 37.51 36.60
C ALA A 3 -16.35 37.87 35.43
N SER A 4 -15.19 37.23 35.42
CA SER A 4 -14.25 37.27 34.26
C SER A 4 -14.88 36.52 33.11
N VAL A 5 -15.32 37.24 32.12
CA VAL A 5 -15.65 36.68 30.80
C VAL A 5 -14.35 36.37 30.12
N ASN A 6 -13.98 35.08 30.04
CA ASN A 6 -12.91 34.58 29.21
C ASN A 6 -13.32 34.82 27.77
N GLY A 7 -12.79 35.89 27.18
CA GLY A 7 -12.86 36.14 25.74
C GLY A 7 -12.09 35.06 24.99
N ASN A 8 -12.82 34.22 24.30
CA ASN A 8 -12.28 33.23 23.34
C ASN A 8 -11.65 34.03 22.20
N SER A 9 -10.36 34.30 22.29
CA SER A 9 -9.60 34.94 21.23
C SER A 9 -9.65 34.02 20.01
N LYS A 10 -10.31 34.48 18.94
CA LYS A 10 -10.27 33.83 17.62
C LYS A 10 -8.79 33.72 17.23
N ASP A 11 -8.26 32.50 17.31
CA ASP A 11 -6.91 32.16 16.87
C ASP A 11 -6.83 32.23 15.33
N THR A 12 -6.89 33.45 14.80
CA THR A 12 -6.76 33.75 13.38
C THR A 12 -5.29 33.83 12.96
N ASN A 13 -4.49 32.86 13.38
CA ASN A 13 -3.14 32.74 12.85
C ASN A 13 -3.23 32.26 11.37
N PRO A 14 -2.83 33.09 10.37
CA PRO A 14 -2.97 32.75 8.95
C PRO A 14 -2.37 31.39 8.58
N ASN A 15 -1.25 31.07 9.20
CA ASN A 15 -0.57 29.80 9.02
C ASN A 15 -1.40 28.60 9.53
N LYS A 16 -2.14 28.77 10.61
CA LYS A 16 -3.03 27.74 11.17
C LYS A 16 -4.26 27.53 10.29
N CYS A 17 -4.87 28.63 9.81
CA CYS A 17 -5.99 28.58 8.88
C CYS A 17 -5.63 27.86 7.59
N GLU A 18 -4.48 28.17 7.01
CA GLU A 18 -3.98 27.49 5.80
C GLU A 18 -3.75 26.00 6.02
N LYS A 19 -3.21 25.60 7.18
CA LYS A 19 -3.03 24.18 7.54
C LYS A 19 -4.36 23.45 7.70
N ILE A 20 -5.37 24.09 8.30
CA ILE A 20 -6.72 23.53 8.44
C ILE A 20 -7.34 23.34 7.07
N MET A 21 -7.33 24.37 6.22
CA MET A 21 -7.85 24.31 4.87
C MET A 21 -7.20 23.19 4.05
N LYS A 22 -5.88 23.15 3.98
CA LYS A 22 -5.13 22.10 3.29
C LYS A 22 -5.45 20.71 3.80
N GLN A 23 -5.63 20.55 5.13
CA GLN A 23 -5.96 19.27 5.70
C GLN A 23 -7.38 18.80 5.36
N VAL A 24 -8.36 19.71 5.33
CA VAL A 24 -9.73 19.38 4.91
C VAL A 24 -9.78 19.12 3.40
N GLU A 25 -9.17 19.96 2.59
CA GLU A 25 -9.07 19.77 1.14
C GLU A 25 -8.39 18.43 0.79
N TYR A 26 -7.38 18.02 1.55
CA TYR A 26 -6.77 16.71 1.40
C TYR A 26 -7.78 15.56 1.56
N TYR A 27 -8.67 15.65 2.55
CA TYR A 27 -9.68 14.60 2.78
C TYR A 27 -10.65 14.45 1.60
N PHE A 28 -11.07 15.56 1.00
CA PHE A 28 -11.99 15.60 -0.13
C PHE A 28 -11.30 15.64 -1.49
N GLY A 29 -9.97 15.60 -1.50
CA GLY A 29 -9.15 15.69 -2.71
C GLY A 29 -9.24 14.46 -3.60
N ASP A 30 -8.94 14.64 -4.86
CA ASP A 30 -9.07 13.66 -5.94
C ASP A 30 -8.32 12.35 -5.70
N ILE A 31 -7.21 12.41 -4.96
CA ILE A 31 -6.37 11.23 -4.67
C ILE A 31 -6.86 10.48 -3.42
N ASN A 32 -7.31 11.21 -2.39
CA ASN A 32 -7.71 10.59 -1.12
C ASN A 32 -9.15 10.08 -1.15
N LEU A 33 -10.09 10.91 -1.60
CA LEU A 33 -11.52 10.63 -1.54
C LEU A 33 -11.92 9.28 -2.18
N PRO A 34 -11.38 8.88 -3.38
CA PRO A 34 -11.70 7.59 -3.97
C PRO A 34 -11.21 6.37 -3.16
N ARG A 35 -10.32 6.59 -2.20
CA ARG A 35 -9.73 5.53 -1.35
C ARG A 35 -10.25 5.53 0.07
N ASP A 36 -10.85 6.63 0.51
CA ASP A 36 -11.37 6.80 1.87
C ASP A 36 -12.83 6.33 1.96
N LYS A 37 -12.99 5.05 2.30
CA LYS A 37 -14.31 4.42 2.42
C LYS A 37 -15.17 5.10 3.50
N PHE A 38 -14.56 5.58 4.58
CA PHE A 38 -15.31 6.22 5.67
C PHE A 38 -15.95 7.53 5.20
N ILE A 39 -15.17 8.40 4.55
CA ILE A 39 -15.71 9.65 4.00
C ILE A 39 -16.79 9.36 2.95
N GLN A 40 -16.56 8.38 2.05
CA GLN A 40 -17.55 7.99 1.04
C GLN A 40 -18.86 7.49 1.65
N GLU A 41 -18.79 6.74 2.75
CA GLU A 41 -19.97 6.26 3.47
C GLU A 41 -20.71 7.40 4.17
N GLU A 42 -19.99 8.34 4.80
CA GLU A 42 -20.58 9.53 5.41
C GLU A 42 -21.27 10.42 4.36
N MET A 43 -20.62 10.66 3.21
CA MET A 43 -21.21 11.45 2.12
C MET A 43 -22.54 10.88 1.59
N LYS A 44 -22.70 9.57 1.59
CA LYS A 44 -23.93 8.92 1.12
C LYS A 44 -25.14 9.18 2.02
N LYS A 45 -24.94 9.51 3.29
CA LYS A 45 -26.00 9.68 4.28
C LYS A 45 -26.81 10.96 4.08
N ASP A 46 -26.16 12.02 3.55
CA ASP A 46 -26.78 13.35 3.45
C ASP A 46 -26.26 14.10 2.20
N ASN A 47 -26.53 13.55 1.01
CA ASN A 47 -26.22 14.19 -0.28
C ASN A 47 -24.84 14.85 -0.39
N GLY A 48 -23.84 14.21 0.17
CA GLY A 48 -22.46 14.69 0.19
C GLY A 48 -22.07 15.51 1.41
N TRP A 49 -23.03 15.93 2.23
CA TRP A 49 -22.78 16.68 3.44
C TRP A 49 -22.21 15.81 4.56
N ILE A 50 -21.16 16.27 5.22
CA ILE A 50 -20.56 15.63 6.38
C ILE A 50 -20.58 16.62 7.55
N PRO A 51 -21.12 16.23 8.72
CA PRO A 51 -21.08 17.07 9.91
C PRO A 51 -19.65 17.36 10.36
N LEU A 52 -19.36 18.60 10.72
CA LEU A 52 -18.04 19.00 11.24
C LEU A 52 -17.67 18.26 12.52
N SER A 53 -18.66 17.88 13.34
CA SER A 53 -18.47 16.99 14.49
C SER A 53 -17.92 15.61 14.11
N THR A 54 -18.26 15.10 12.91
CA THR A 54 -17.69 13.87 12.35
C THR A 54 -16.27 14.13 11.87
N MET A 55 -15.99 15.27 11.24
CA MET A 55 -14.64 15.64 10.80
C MET A 55 -13.67 15.80 11.97
N LEU A 56 -14.12 16.25 13.12
CA LEU A 56 -13.31 16.36 14.34
C LEU A 56 -12.89 14.99 14.94
N LYS A 57 -13.43 13.87 14.45
CA LYS A 57 -12.94 12.52 14.79
C LYS A 57 -11.63 12.18 14.06
N PHE A 58 -11.26 12.93 13.04
CA PHE A 58 -10.00 12.75 12.36
C PHE A 58 -8.85 13.37 13.17
N ASN A 59 -7.96 12.52 13.66
CA ASN A 59 -6.89 12.91 14.61
C ASN A 59 -6.05 14.10 14.12
N ARG A 60 -5.79 14.21 12.81
CA ARG A 60 -5.00 15.31 12.28
C ARG A 60 -5.74 16.64 12.31
N LEU A 61 -7.02 16.65 11.97
CA LEU A 61 -7.83 17.87 12.05
C LEU A 61 -8.05 18.26 13.52
N ALA A 62 -8.38 17.29 14.37
CA ALA A 62 -8.53 17.50 15.81
C ALA A 62 -7.28 18.03 16.49
N ALA A 63 -6.08 17.65 16.00
CA ALA A 63 -4.81 18.18 16.48
C ALA A 63 -4.54 19.63 16.05
N LEU A 64 -5.13 20.08 14.94
CA LEU A 64 -5.03 21.47 14.48
C LEU A 64 -6.03 22.36 15.18
N THR A 65 -7.27 21.90 15.31
CA THR A 65 -8.35 22.63 15.99
C THR A 65 -9.47 21.68 16.39
N GLN A 66 -10.14 22.00 17.50
CA GLN A 66 -11.39 21.35 17.92
C GLN A 66 -12.61 22.28 17.81
N ASP A 67 -12.37 23.49 17.31
CA ASP A 67 -13.39 24.52 17.19
C ASP A 67 -13.93 24.55 15.73
N ILE A 68 -15.26 24.40 15.63
CA ILE A 68 -15.99 24.39 14.36
C ILE A 68 -15.90 25.76 13.68
N GLU A 69 -15.93 26.86 14.44
CA GLU A 69 -15.85 28.21 13.90
C GLU A 69 -14.49 28.45 13.21
N ASN A 70 -13.40 27.94 13.78
CA ASN A 70 -12.08 28.02 13.18
C ASN A 70 -11.98 27.20 11.88
N ILE A 71 -12.66 26.05 11.80
CA ILE A 71 -12.69 25.25 10.57
C ILE A 71 -13.46 26.01 9.49
N THR A 72 -14.67 26.48 9.80
CA THR A 72 -15.50 27.19 8.80
C THR A 72 -14.84 28.49 8.35
N ALA A 73 -14.24 29.26 9.27
CA ALA A 73 -13.48 30.45 8.92
C ALA A 73 -12.32 30.15 7.97
N SER A 74 -11.61 29.04 8.22
CA SER A 74 -10.48 28.61 7.38
C SER A 74 -10.90 28.14 5.98
N LEU A 75 -12.14 27.66 5.82
CA LEU A 75 -12.63 27.09 4.57
C LEU A 75 -13.34 28.09 3.65
N LYS A 76 -13.54 29.33 4.07
CA LYS A 76 -14.29 30.36 3.30
C LYS A 76 -13.73 30.60 1.90
N ASP A 77 -12.40 30.51 1.76
CA ASP A 77 -11.70 30.74 0.50
C ASP A 77 -11.41 29.47 -0.29
N SER A 78 -11.92 28.33 0.20
CA SER A 78 -11.71 27.05 -0.48
C SER A 78 -12.65 26.91 -1.68
N HIS A 79 -12.10 26.67 -2.86
CA HIS A 79 -12.88 26.34 -4.06
C HIS A 79 -13.40 24.89 -4.07
N LEU A 80 -12.76 24.01 -3.30
CA LEU A 80 -13.07 22.58 -3.27
C LEU A 80 -14.17 22.24 -2.28
N ILE A 81 -14.32 23.04 -1.21
CA ILE A 81 -15.23 22.74 -0.09
C ILE A 81 -16.34 23.78 -0.04
N GLU A 82 -17.55 23.28 0.08
CA GLU A 82 -18.74 24.09 0.34
C GLU A 82 -19.15 23.91 1.81
N ILE A 83 -19.57 25.02 2.44
CA ILE A 83 -20.03 25.06 3.84
C ILE A 83 -21.54 25.24 3.82
N SER A 84 -22.25 24.51 4.67
CA SER A 84 -23.72 24.67 4.84
C SER A 84 -24.09 26.00 5.48
N ASP A 85 -25.32 26.47 5.24
CA ASP A 85 -25.82 27.78 5.73
C ASP A 85 -25.79 27.88 7.27
N ASP A 86 -25.96 26.76 7.96
CA ASP A 86 -25.87 26.65 9.42
C ASP A 86 -24.42 26.55 9.95
N ASN A 87 -23.41 26.53 9.09
CA ASN A 87 -21.99 26.33 9.39
C ASN A 87 -21.66 25.04 10.18
N LEU A 88 -22.53 24.03 10.13
CA LEU A 88 -22.35 22.79 10.87
C LEU A 88 -21.89 21.61 10.01
N LYS A 89 -21.99 21.74 8.68
CA LYS A 89 -21.65 20.68 7.73
C LYS A 89 -20.77 21.23 6.61
N ILE A 90 -20.01 20.34 6.02
CA ILE A 90 -19.19 20.62 4.81
C ILE A 90 -19.41 19.54 3.78
N ARG A 91 -19.24 19.87 2.52
CA ARG A 91 -19.19 18.91 1.42
C ARG A 91 -18.16 19.33 0.37
N ARG A 92 -17.79 18.38 -0.48
CA ARG A 92 -17.07 18.73 -1.72
C ARG A 92 -18.01 19.52 -2.61
N ASN A 93 -17.51 20.62 -3.15
CA ASN A 93 -18.27 21.46 -4.06
C ASN A 93 -18.72 20.64 -5.29
N PRO A 94 -20.03 20.54 -5.58
CA PRO A 94 -20.56 19.82 -6.73
C PRO A 94 -20.07 20.35 -8.08
N GLU A 95 -19.70 21.65 -8.16
CA GLU A 95 -19.14 22.25 -9.37
C GLU A 95 -17.71 21.81 -9.68
N VAL A 96 -17.04 21.18 -8.70
CA VAL A 96 -15.71 20.57 -8.88
C VAL A 96 -15.85 19.06 -8.98
N PRO A 97 -16.12 18.51 -10.17
CA PRO A 97 -16.37 17.08 -10.35
C PRO A 97 -15.14 16.28 -9.96
N MET A 98 -15.38 15.11 -9.39
CA MET A 98 -14.31 14.15 -9.10
C MET A 98 -13.85 13.53 -10.43
N PRO A 99 -12.53 13.36 -10.65
CA PRO A 99 -12.06 12.65 -11.82
C PRO A 99 -12.59 11.21 -11.82
N GLU A 100 -12.86 10.68 -12.99
CA GLU A 100 -13.30 9.30 -13.13
C GLU A 100 -12.23 8.35 -12.58
N ASN A 101 -12.69 7.34 -11.83
CA ASN A 101 -11.82 6.34 -11.23
C ASN A 101 -11.36 5.30 -12.27
N THR A 102 -10.67 5.76 -13.32
CA THR A 102 -10.17 4.95 -14.43
C THR A 102 -8.74 4.46 -14.20
N LEU A 103 -8.35 3.44 -14.96
CA LEU A 103 -6.98 2.94 -14.93
C LEU A 103 -5.98 4.01 -15.40
N GLU A 104 -6.36 4.77 -16.41
CA GLU A 104 -5.58 5.86 -17.00
C GLU A 104 -5.29 6.94 -15.97
N TYR A 105 -6.31 7.35 -15.22
CA TYR A 105 -6.16 8.32 -14.12
C TYR A 105 -5.11 7.84 -13.09
N TRP A 106 -5.21 6.58 -12.65
CA TRP A 106 -4.24 6.06 -11.68
C TRP A 106 -2.83 5.85 -12.26
N GLN A 107 -2.73 5.56 -13.56
CA GLN A 107 -1.43 5.53 -14.23
C GLN A 107 -0.79 6.93 -14.29
N GLU A 108 -1.58 7.96 -14.53
CA GLU A 108 -1.09 9.34 -14.51
C GLU A 108 -0.62 9.75 -13.11
N ILE A 109 -1.40 9.44 -12.07
CA ILE A 109 -0.98 9.65 -10.67
C ILE A 109 0.35 8.94 -10.37
N LYS A 110 0.54 7.70 -10.83
CA LYS A 110 1.80 6.97 -10.65
C LYS A 110 2.99 7.68 -11.34
N ARG A 111 2.77 8.23 -12.53
CA ARG A 111 3.80 8.97 -13.28
C ARG A 111 4.24 10.26 -12.61
N ARG A 112 3.43 10.80 -11.70
CA ARG A 112 3.69 12.00 -10.89
C ARG A 112 4.11 11.68 -9.45
N THR A 113 4.33 10.39 -9.15
CA THR A 113 4.64 9.92 -7.81
C THR A 113 6.08 9.43 -7.71
N VAL A 114 6.77 9.90 -6.67
CA VAL A 114 8.14 9.51 -6.30
C VAL A 114 8.12 8.68 -5.02
N TYR A 115 8.89 7.62 -5.00
CA TYR A 115 9.22 6.85 -3.82
C TYR A 115 10.48 7.40 -3.18
N LEU A 116 10.40 7.74 -1.89
CA LEU A 116 11.54 8.15 -1.07
C LEU A 116 11.70 7.17 0.10
N LYS A 117 12.97 6.81 0.42
CA LYS A 117 13.30 5.93 1.55
C LYS A 117 14.58 6.42 2.21
N GLY A 118 14.66 6.28 3.52
CA GLY A 118 15.83 6.66 4.33
C GLY A 118 15.50 7.71 5.39
N PHE A 119 14.20 8.06 5.54
CA PHE A 119 13.78 8.94 6.62
C PHE A 119 13.95 8.28 7.98
N PRO A 120 14.35 9.03 9.02
CA PRO A 120 14.32 8.56 10.39
C PRO A 120 12.90 8.15 10.80
N LEU A 121 12.79 7.16 11.69
CA LEU A 121 11.48 6.57 12.04
C LEU A 121 10.58 7.54 12.83
N GLU A 122 11.19 8.52 13.49
CA GLU A 122 10.53 9.59 14.25
C GLU A 122 10.10 10.78 13.37
N ALA A 123 10.52 10.82 12.11
CA ALA A 123 10.16 11.93 11.21
C ALA A 123 8.65 12.11 11.11
N THR A 124 8.21 13.31 11.34
CA THR A 124 6.79 13.69 11.27
C THR A 124 6.36 13.96 9.83
N LEU A 125 5.06 13.87 9.58
CA LEU A 125 4.54 14.20 8.25
C LEU A 125 4.74 15.69 7.92
N ASP A 126 4.71 16.57 8.92
CA ASP A 126 4.85 18.01 8.71
C ASP A 126 6.28 18.36 8.27
N GLU A 127 7.29 17.79 8.91
CA GLU A 127 8.70 17.94 8.49
C GLU A 127 8.94 17.38 7.09
N ILE A 128 8.35 16.21 6.80
CA ILE A 128 8.45 15.60 5.47
C ILE A 128 7.75 16.47 4.43
N SER A 129 6.57 17.02 4.74
CA SER A 129 5.82 17.90 3.85
C SER A 129 6.59 19.19 3.53
N GLU A 130 7.21 19.81 4.53
CA GLU A 130 8.06 20.97 4.36
C GLU A 130 9.27 20.65 3.48
N PHE A 131 9.91 19.50 3.73
CA PHE A 131 11.06 19.06 2.95
C PHE A 131 10.71 18.83 1.47
N VAL A 132 9.65 18.05 1.20
CA VAL A 132 9.29 17.73 -0.20
C VAL A 132 8.64 18.92 -0.93
N GLY A 133 8.03 19.84 -0.19
CA GLY A 133 7.46 21.07 -0.72
C GLY A 133 8.49 22.00 -1.38
N LYS A 134 9.77 21.87 -1.03
CA LYS A 134 10.88 22.61 -1.68
C LYS A 134 11.09 22.21 -3.15
N PHE A 135 10.62 21.03 -3.55
CA PHE A 135 10.83 20.49 -4.90
C PHE A 135 9.64 20.69 -5.84
N GLY A 136 8.49 21.08 -5.31
CA GLY A 136 7.30 21.34 -6.12
C GLY A 136 6.00 21.33 -5.33
N VAL A 137 4.89 21.48 -6.05
CA VAL A 137 3.54 21.45 -5.46
C VAL A 137 3.14 20.00 -5.18
N VAL A 138 3.00 19.68 -3.90
CA VAL A 138 2.66 18.34 -3.42
C VAL A 138 1.15 18.18 -3.28
N GLU A 139 0.57 17.19 -3.94
CA GLU A 139 -0.84 16.84 -3.83
C GLU A 139 -1.11 15.77 -2.76
N ASN A 140 -0.17 14.82 -2.60
CA ASN A 140 -0.35 13.74 -1.64
C ASN A 140 0.98 13.21 -1.10
N ILE A 141 1.00 12.89 0.19
CA ILE A 141 2.10 12.19 0.85
C ILE A 141 1.57 10.97 1.55
N LEU A 142 1.98 9.80 1.11
CA LEU A 142 1.63 8.53 1.73
C LEU A 142 2.80 7.99 2.54
N MET A 143 2.77 8.15 3.86
CA MET A 143 3.73 7.53 4.79
C MET A 143 3.47 6.03 4.89
N ARG A 144 4.47 5.24 4.54
CA ARG A 144 4.36 3.78 4.65
C ARG A 144 4.52 3.35 6.10
N LYS A 145 3.57 2.56 6.57
CA LYS A 145 3.55 2.06 7.95
C LYS A 145 3.64 0.53 7.97
N THR A 146 4.26 -0.01 9.00
CA THR A 146 4.33 -1.47 9.26
C THR A 146 3.80 -1.78 10.65
N LYS A 147 3.29 -3.00 10.83
CA LYS A 147 2.99 -3.58 12.15
C LYS A 147 4.14 -4.50 12.55
N VAL A 148 4.60 -4.39 13.76
CA VAL A 148 5.66 -5.26 14.32
C VAL A 148 5.04 -6.48 15.02
N GLY A 149 3.78 -6.38 15.48
CA GLY A 149 3.03 -7.45 16.13
C GLY A 149 1.52 -7.32 15.89
N LYS A 150 0.71 -8.28 16.39
CA LYS A 150 -0.74 -8.26 16.19
C LYS A 150 -1.41 -7.03 16.84
N ASP A 151 -0.97 -6.66 18.04
CA ASP A 151 -1.58 -5.62 18.87
C ASP A 151 -0.75 -4.32 18.96
N THR A 152 0.34 -4.21 18.17
CA THR A 152 1.15 -3.01 18.15
C THR A 152 0.60 -1.96 17.19
N PRO A 153 0.71 -0.65 17.52
CA PRO A 153 0.36 0.41 16.61
C PRO A 153 1.24 0.36 15.36
N ARG A 154 0.69 0.83 14.24
CA ARG A 154 1.44 0.90 13.00
C ARG A 154 2.51 1.97 13.11
N MET A 155 3.79 1.60 12.98
CA MET A 155 4.93 2.49 13.01
C MET A 155 5.33 2.92 11.60
N PHE A 156 5.92 4.11 11.48
CA PHE A 156 6.49 4.59 10.22
C PHE A 156 7.66 3.69 9.80
N LYS A 157 7.79 3.46 8.50
CA LYS A 157 8.80 2.55 7.92
C LYS A 157 10.01 3.30 7.34
N GLY A 158 10.12 4.60 7.57
CA GLY A 158 11.16 5.44 6.99
C GLY A 158 11.06 5.58 5.46
N SER A 159 9.86 5.38 4.88
CA SER A 159 9.66 5.52 3.44
C SER A 159 8.27 6.04 3.12
N ILE A 160 8.19 6.85 2.06
CA ILE A 160 6.97 7.54 1.62
C ILE A 160 6.77 7.40 0.12
N PHE A 161 5.55 7.66 -0.32
CA PHE A 161 5.23 8.04 -1.70
C PHE A 161 4.75 9.47 -1.69
N VAL A 162 5.33 10.30 -2.55
CA VAL A 162 4.96 11.71 -2.74
C VAL A 162 4.41 11.88 -4.14
N THR A 163 3.20 12.41 -4.26
CA THR A 163 2.59 12.74 -5.54
C THR A 163 2.64 14.26 -5.73
N PHE A 164 3.26 14.69 -6.81
CA PHE A 164 3.33 16.10 -7.21
C PHE A 164 2.20 16.44 -8.18
N LYS A 165 1.92 17.73 -8.29
CA LYS A 165 0.97 18.24 -9.28
C LYS A 165 1.44 17.94 -10.71
N ASP A 166 2.74 18.09 -10.97
CA ASP A 166 3.34 17.92 -12.29
C ASP A 166 4.36 16.78 -12.32
N LYS A 167 4.39 16.09 -13.44
CA LYS A 167 5.34 15.01 -13.71
C LYS A 167 6.79 15.47 -13.72
N ASP A 168 7.04 16.71 -14.17
CA ASP A 168 8.41 17.23 -14.27
C ASP A 168 8.96 17.56 -12.87
N GLN A 169 8.11 17.99 -11.93
CA GLN A 169 8.50 18.14 -10.52
C GLN A 169 8.89 16.80 -9.91
N ALA A 170 8.10 15.75 -10.18
CA ALA A 170 8.41 14.40 -9.72
C ALA A 170 9.72 13.87 -10.30
N LYS A 171 9.95 14.05 -11.60
CA LYS A 171 11.20 13.64 -12.26
C LYS A 171 12.41 14.36 -11.67
N ARG A 172 12.34 15.69 -11.53
CA ARG A 172 13.44 16.47 -10.93
C ARG A 172 13.83 15.92 -9.58
N LEU A 173 12.88 15.61 -8.71
CA LEU A 173 13.18 15.00 -7.40
C LEU A 173 13.77 13.61 -7.54
N ALA A 174 13.27 12.79 -8.47
CA ALA A 174 13.77 11.43 -8.69
C ALA A 174 15.20 11.39 -9.25
N ASP A 175 15.62 12.43 -9.98
CA ASP A 175 16.93 12.51 -10.65
C ASP A 175 18.02 13.15 -9.76
N ILE A 176 17.68 13.70 -8.59
CA ILE A 176 18.65 14.28 -7.66
C ILE A 176 19.58 13.18 -7.16
N LYS A 177 20.88 13.35 -7.38
CA LYS A 177 21.91 12.54 -6.77
C LYS A 177 22.19 13.06 -5.34
N ASP A 178 22.41 12.14 -4.42
CA ASP A 178 22.77 12.47 -3.03
C ASP A 178 21.75 13.34 -2.28
N LEU A 179 20.46 13.04 -2.49
CA LEU A 179 19.37 13.68 -1.75
C LEU A 179 19.49 13.37 -0.26
N LYS A 180 19.54 14.39 0.57
CA LYS A 180 19.62 14.26 2.02
C LYS A 180 18.46 14.92 2.73
N PHE A 181 17.99 14.30 3.79
CA PHE A 181 17.04 14.86 4.74
C PHE A 181 17.77 15.26 6.02
N ARG A 182 17.57 16.47 6.53
CA ARG A 182 18.30 17.05 7.68
C ARG A 182 19.81 16.96 7.54
N ASP A 183 20.34 17.01 6.31
CA ASP A 183 21.78 16.90 5.95
C ASP A 183 22.50 15.62 6.41
N GLU A 184 21.85 14.78 7.19
CA GLU A 184 22.41 13.54 7.76
C GLU A 184 21.89 12.29 7.04
N PHE A 185 20.59 12.25 6.71
CA PHE A 185 19.93 11.04 6.24
C PHE A 185 19.94 10.97 4.73
N GLN A 186 20.77 10.08 4.18
CA GLN A 186 20.80 9.81 2.76
C GLN A 186 19.48 9.18 2.31
N LEU A 187 18.80 9.79 1.36
CA LEU A 187 17.55 9.29 0.80
C LEU A 187 17.76 8.55 -0.52
N VAL A 188 17.05 7.47 -0.68
CA VAL A 188 16.86 6.79 -1.97
C VAL A 188 15.60 7.35 -2.60
N ASN A 189 15.72 7.94 -3.78
CA ASN A 189 14.64 8.52 -4.57
C ASN A 189 14.49 7.77 -5.88
N LYS A 190 13.28 7.37 -6.21
CA LYS A 190 12.93 6.66 -7.46
C LYS A 190 11.51 7.01 -7.89
N MET A 191 11.26 7.08 -9.19
CA MET A 191 9.88 7.10 -9.68
C MET A 191 9.13 5.86 -9.22
N GLN A 192 7.83 6.00 -8.98
CA GLN A 192 7.00 4.90 -8.47
C GLN A 192 7.01 3.67 -9.38
N ASP A 193 7.04 3.87 -10.69
CA ASP A 193 7.09 2.77 -11.65
C ASP A 193 8.40 1.97 -11.54
N ALA A 194 9.53 2.65 -11.43
CA ALA A 194 10.84 2.01 -11.20
C ALA A 194 10.86 1.23 -9.88
N TYR A 195 10.30 1.81 -8.80
CA TYR A 195 10.17 1.10 -7.53
C TYR A 195 9.37 -0.20 -7.64
N TRP A 196 8.24 -0.19 -8.36
CA TRP A 196 7.44 -1.40 -8.52
C TRP A 196 8.09 -2.43 -9.44
N ALA A 197 8.81 -1.99 -10.49
CA ALA A 197 9.61 -2.87 -11.34
C ALA A 197 10.70 -3.60 -10.53
N ASP A 198 11.46 -2.87 -9.70
CA ASP A 198 12.46 -3.45 -8.79
C ASP A 198 11.83 -4.46 -7.82
N LYS A 199 10.69 -4.10 -7.23
CA LYS A 199 9.96 -4.99 -6.31
C LYS A 199 9.42 -6.25 -6.97
N HIS A 200 8.97 -6.14 -8.21
CA HIS A 200 8.54 -7.30 -8.98
C HIS A 200 9.74 -8.23 -9.28
N ALA A 201 10.84 -7.69 -9.76
CA ALA A 201 12.06 -8.45 -10.04
C ALA A 201 12.59 -9.16 -8.78
N GLU A 202 12.60 -8.47 -7.62
CA GLU A 202 12.99 -9.06 -6.34
C GLU A 202 12.07 -10.24 -5.94
N ARG A 203 10.76 -10.10 -6.12
CA ARG A 203 9.78 -11.18 -5.82
C ARG A 203 9.97 -12.40 -6.72
N VAL A 204 10.24 -12.19 -8.01
CA VAL A 204 10.52 -13.27 -8.96
C VAL A 204 11.77 -14.03 -8.52
N LYS A 205 12.88 -13.32 -8.28
CA LYS A 205 14.13 -13.92 -7.78
C LYS A 205 13.92 -14.73 -6.50
N GLN A 206 13.15 -14.20 -5.54
CA GLN A 206 12.87 -14.92 -4.29
C GLN A 206 12.02 -16.18 -4.52
N LYS A 207 11.06 -16.15 -5.45
CA LYS A 207 10.26 -17.33 -5.80
C LYS A 207 11.11 -18.42 -6.44
N ASP A 208 12.01 -18.04 -7.35
CA ASP A 208 12.88 -18.99 -8.04
C ASP A 208 13.89 -19.60 -7.07
N LEU A 209 14.48 -18.79 -6.19
CA LEU A 209 15.35 -19.29 -5.13
C LEU A 209 14.64 -20.30 -4.21
N LYS A 210 13.41 -19.99 -3.80
CA LYS A 210 12.60 -20.92 -2.97
C LYS A 210 12.26 -22.21 -3.71
N LYS A 211 11.99 -22.16 -5.03
CA LYS A 211 11.77 -23.34 -5.85
C LYS A 211 13.03 -24.22 -5.92
N GLN A 212 14.19 -23.58 -6.16
CA GLN A 212 15.47 -24.30 -6.21
C GLN A 212 15.78 -24.96 -4.86
N MET A 213 15.64 -24.23 -3.75
CA MET A 213 15.87 -24.78 -2.41
C MET A 213 14.96 -25.99 -2.12
N LYS A 214 13.66 -25.90 -2.47
CA LYS A 214 12.74 -27.03 -2.32
C LYS A 214 13.14 -28.22 -3.17
N LYS A 215 13.54 -27.99 -4.43
CA LYS A 215 14.00 -29.06 -5.33
C LYS A 215 15.23 -29.77 -4.76
N THR A 216 16.24 -29.01 -4.34
CA THR A 216 17.44 -29.54 -3.70
C THR A 216 17.13 -30.33 -2.43
N GLN A 217 16.21 -29.82 -1.60
CA GLN A 217 15.79 -30.50 -0.37
C GLN A 217 15.10 -31.84 -0.66
N ILE A 218 14.21 -31.88 -1.66
CA ILE A 218 13.55 -33.12 -2.10
C ILE A 218 14.58 -34.08 -2.67
N GLU A 219 15.52 -33.63 -3.49
CA GLU A 219 16.58 -34.49 -4.03
C GLU A 219 17.48 -35.05 -2.93
N GLN A 220 17.82 -34.24 -1.92
CA GLN A 220 18.59 -34.71 -0.77
C GLN A 220 17.81 -35.74 0.07
N GLN A 221 16.53 -35.53 0.33
CA GLN A 221 15.66 -36.45 1.02
C GLN A 221 15.54 -37.77 0.24
N ASN A 222 15.31 -37.68 -1.08
CA ASN A 222 15.23 -38.85 -1.93
C ASN A 222 16.56 -39.65 -1.93
N LYS A 223 17.70 -38.94 -2.00
CA LYS A 223 19.02 -39.61 -1.89
C LYS A 223 19.23 -40.29 -0.54
N ALA A 224 18.81 -39.62 0.56
CA ALA A 224 18.94 -40.20 1.91
C ALA A 224 18.04 -41.43 2.12
N HIS A 225 16.88 -41.50 1.47
CA HIS A 225 15.94 -42.61 1.54
C HIS A 225 16.19 -43.67 0.45
N PHE A 226 17.06 -43.39 -0.55
CA PHE A 226 17.36 -44.30 -1.62
C PHE A 226 18.24 -45.44 -1.12
N LYS A 227 17.66 -46.65 -0.99
CA LYS A 227 18.41 -47.87 -0.76
C LYS A 227 18.75 -48.51 -2.10
N LYS A 228 20.04 -48.65 -2.38
CA LYS A 228 20.52 -49.31 -3.60
C LYS A 228 20.06 -50.74 -3.63
N GLY A 229 19.53 -51.21 -4.75
CA GLY A 229 19.10 -52.62 -4.90
C GLY A 229 17.66 -52.92 -4.53
N VAL A 230 16.83 -51.89 -4.19
CA VAL A 230 15.39 -52.08 -3.88
C VAL A 230 14.46 -51.76 -5.04
N VAL A 231 15.00 -51.32 -6.19
CA VAL A 231 14.23 -51.02 -7.41
C VAL A 231 14.48 -52.11 -8.42
N LEU A 232 13.40 -52.79 -8.84
CA LEU A 232 13.42 -53.81 -9.87
C LEU A 232 12.84 -53.22 -11.17
N LYS A 233 13.59 -53.23 -12.27
CA LYS A 233 13.10 -52.92 -13.60
C LYS A 233 12.71 -54.20 -14.33
N ILE A 234 11.47 -54.28 -14.79
CA ILE A 234 10.94 -55.41 -15.55
C ILE A 234 10.76 -54.94 -16.99
N CYS A 235 11.32 -55.68 -17.93
CA CYS A 235 11.21 -55.35 -19.36
C CYS A 235 10.53 -56.56 -20.08
N GLY A 236 9.95 -56.28 -21.24
CA GLY A 236 9.39 -57.33 -22.12
C GLY A 236 7.93 -57.66 -21.86
N MET A 237 7.21 -56.86 -21.08
CA MET A 237 5.76 -56.98 -20.99
C MET A 237 5.12 -56.46 -22.29
N LYS A 238 4.33 -57.32 -22.95
CA LYS A 238 3.60 -56.91 -24.16
C LYS A 238 2.48 -55.94 -23.76
N ASN A 239 2.45 -54.80 -24.42
CA ASN A 239 1.37 -53.81 -24.28
C ASN A 239 0.15 -54.32 -25.09
N GLU A 240 -0.65 -55.18 -24.50
CA GLU A 240 -2.00 -55.43 -24.96
C GLU A 240 -2.88 -54.48 -24.12
N ASP A 241 -3.73 -53.67 -24.73
CA ASP A 241 -4.69 -52.70 -24.23
C ASP A 241 -5.12 -52.85 -22.75
N VAL A 242 -4.21 -52.78 -21.83
CA VAL A 242 -4.49 -53.02 -20.41
C VAL A 242 -4.56 -51.67 -19.68
N ASN A 243 -5.70 -51.46 -19.04
CA ASN A 243 -5.87 -50.37 -18.11
C ASN A 243 -4.69 -50.36 -17.09
N HIS A 244 -3.86 -49.31 -17.14
CA HIS A 244 -2.65 -49.15 -16.32
C HIS A 244 -2.91 -49.38 -14.81
N VAL A 245 -4.11 -48.99 -14.33
CA VAL A 245 -4.50 -49.18 -12.92
C VAL A 245 -4.67 -50.69 -12.60
N ALA A 246 -5.28 -51.45 -13.49
CA ALA A 246 -5.46 -52.89 -13.33
C ALA A 246 -4.13 -53.65 -13.44
N LEU A 247 -3.23 -53.20 -14.30
CA LEU A 247 -1.89 -53.77 -14.44
C LEU A 247 -1.04 -53.51 -13.17
N ILE A 248 -1.08 -52.31 -12.63
CA ILE A 248 -0.41 -51.99 -11.34
C ILE A 248 -0.91 -52.86 -10.23
N ALA A 249 -2.22 -53.11 -10.12
CA ALA A 249 -2.80 -53.96 -9.12
C ALA A 249 -2.32 -55.41 -9.29
N LYS A 250 -2.34 -55.97 -10.50
CA LYS A 250 -1.83 -57.33 -10.80
C LYS A 250 -0.34 -57.47 -10.46
N LEU A 251 0.49 -56.48 -10.81
CA LEU A 251 1.92 -56.49 -10.48
C LEU A 251 2.16 -56.45 -8.96
N LYS A 252 1.41 -55.66 -8.23
CA LYS A 252 1.50 -55.64 -6.76
C LYS A 252 1.18 -56.98 -6.15
N THR A 253 0.11 -57.64 -6.59
CA THR A 253 -0.29 -58.99 -6.13
C THR A 253 0.75 -60.05 -6.50
N PHE A 254 1.31 -59.99 -7.71
CA PHE A 254 2.33 -60.94 -8.17
C PHE A 254 3.62 -60.87 -7.33
N PHE A 255 4.05 -59.68 -6.93
CA PHE A 255 5.26 -59.47 -6.15
C PHE A 255 5.07 -59.60 -4.63
N GLU A 256 3.84 -59.65 -4.14
CA GLU A 256 3.53 -59.74 -2.70
C GLU A 256 4.23 -60.88 -1.97
N PRO A 257 4.38 -62.12 -2.56
CA PRO A 257 5.13 -63.22 -1.93
C PRO A 257 6.63 -62.96 -1.78
N PHE A 258 7.20 -62.06 -2.60
CA PHE A 258 8.64 -61.74 -2.58
C PHE A 258 8.94 -60.47 -1.78
N GLY A 259 7.90 -59.73 -1.39
CA GLY A 259 7.95 -58.53 -0.62
C GLY A 259 6.91 -57.52 -1.11
N LYS A 260 6.31 -56.77 -0.20
CA LYS A 260 5.26 -55.80 -0.55
C LYS A 260 5.84 -54.61 -1.31
N PRO A 261 5.53 -54.40 -2.62
CA PRO A 261 6.01 -53.25 -3.37
C PRO A 261 5.45 -51.94 -2.80
N ALA A 262 6.32 -51.04 -2.43
CA ALA A 262 5.92 -49.71 -1.95
C ALA A 262 5.33 -48.84 -3.10
N TYR A 263 5.89 -48.97 -4.32
CA TYR A 263 5.50 -48.23 -5.48
C TYR A 263 5.70 -49.02 -6.75
N VAL A 264 4.80 -48.93 -7.71
CA VAL A 264 4.91 -49.52 -9.06
C VAL A 264 4.66 -48.43 -10.08
N ASN A 265 5.60 -48.22 -10.98
CA ASN A 265 5.48 -47.28 -12.10
C ASN A 265 5.53 -48.07 -13.42
N ILE A 266 4.74 -47.65 -14.40
CA ILE A 266 4.75 -48.21 -15.75
C ILE A 266 5.26 -47.08 -16.67
N GLU A 267 6.43 -47.31 -17.26
CA GLU A 267 6.99 -46.40 -18.26
C GLU A 267 6.46 -46.87 -19.61
N GLY A 268 5.71 -45.98 -20.32
CA GLY A 268 5.33 -46.22 -21.71
C GLY A 268 6.59 -46.17 -22.59
N ASN A 269 6.70 -47.11 -23.54
CA ASN A 269 7.73 -46.96 -24.60
C ASN A 269 7.36 -45.72 -25.42
N GLU A 270 8.26 -44.73 -25.44
CA GLU A 270 8.31 -43.74 -26.50
C GLU A 270 8.74 -44.39 -27.79
#